data_27b36d65d35352e8e2111b550263a621
#
_entry.id   27b36d65d35352e8e2111b550263a621
#
_cell.length_a   1.000
_cell.length_b   1.000
_cell.length_c   1.000
_cell.angle_alpha   90.00
_cell.angle_beta   90.00
_cell.angle_gamma   90.00
#
_symmetry.space_group_name_H-M   'P 1'
#
loop_
_entity.id
_entity.type
_entity.pdbx_description
1 polymer ?
#
loop_
_entity_poly.entity_id
_entity_poly.type
_entity_poly.pdbx_seq_one_letter_code
_entity_poly.pdbx_strand_id
1 'polypeptide(L)'
;MVYIVYIKHNNMEMKKKKKIRVLYPSGNYPYTTIGGELYDSYLFIIILFSGQIDMSFFTKDHTRRINKWLLPAYILWSCRRIGSYDAVFLNSGWFAQSIWLLYFFRIFYPKLKVYVIHHHFRYQEMSGIKRQLQYMLEWLGLGVSFAIITPNPYTHSLIKQMRPDSRTVFLEMAFKKDVPTCSCYVLKQLLFVGTVYQRKGLLYLLEAIGQMSEKERSGIHLDIVGDLSQKKYYKCLLSLVHLYGLEDVVTFVGRISDEELKSYYSRAYCFVFPSLLEGYGMVLIEAMSYGLPVIAFDNSAIPFTVKNDRNGILVRNKSILDLKKAIFKLCVDTDYHRKLCDGALDTYRNARSLSDLDIDIENFVIKELIN
;
A
#
# COMPACT_ATOMS: atom_id res chain seq x y z
N MET A 1 14.55 7.20 10.71
CA MET A 1 14.85 8.12 11.81
C MET A 1 13.53 8.49 12.47
N VAL A 2 13.20 7.84 13.58
CA VAL A 2 11.92 8.03 14.29
C VAL A 2 12.02 9.36 15.03
N TYR A 3 11.28 10.36 14.59
CA TYR A 3 11.12 11.60 15.36
C TYR A 3 10.24 11.28 16.56
N ILE A 4 10.84 11.29 17.75
CA ILE A 4 10.14 11.27 19.04
C ILE A 4 9.52 12.65 19.19
N VAL A 5 8.22 12.77 18.93
CA VAL A 5 7.46 13.97 19.29
C VAL A 5 7.18 13.89 20.79
N TYR A 6 7.84 14.72 21.56
CA TYR A 6 7.53 14.94 22.97
C TYR A 6 6.17 15.67 23.08
N ILE A 7 5.11 14.94 23.41
CA ILE A 7 3.85 15.57 23.83
C ILE A 7 3.99 15.90 25.31
N LYS A 8 3.93 17.19 25.64
CA LYS A 8 3.85 17.68 27.03
C LYS A 8 2.66 17.04 27.72
N HIS A 9 2.91 16.26 28.76
CA HIS A 9 1.88 15.80 29.70
C HIS A 9 1.32 17.02 30.46
N ASN A 10 0.13 17.43 30.10
CA ASN A 10 -0.72 18.20 31.02
C ASN A 10 -1.36 17.20 31.98
N ASN A 11 -1.31 17.52 33.28
CA ASN A 11 -1.95 16.80 34.35
C ASN A 11 -3.44 16.62 34.08
N MET A 12 -3.84 15.51 33.47
CA MET A 12 -5.21 15.05 33.44
C MET A 12 -5.40 14.00 34.54
N GLU A 13 -6.49 14.10 35.30
CA GLU A 13 -6.93 13.09 36.25
C GLU A 13 -6.78 11.68 35.64
N MET A 14 -6.26 10.72 36.42
CA MET A 14 -6.03 9.35 36.00
C MET A 14 -7.36 8.63 35.70
N LYS A 15 -7.95 8.92 34.55
CA LYS A 15 -9.03 8.08 33.99
C LYS A 15 -8.43 6.70 33.70
N LYS A 16 -9.19 5.65 34.01
CA LYS A 16 -8.81 4.26 33.72
C LYS A 16 -8.47 4.11 32.23
N LYS A 17 -7.23 3.78 31.92
CA LYS A 17 -6.78 3.60 30.53
C LYS A 17 -7.60 2.50 29.83
N LYS A 18 -8.00 2.74 28.59
CA LYS A 18 -8.62 1.72 27.73
C LYS A 18 -7.60 0.66 27.33
N LYS A 19 -7.99 -0.59 27.33
CA LYS A 19 -7.14 -1.72 26.99
C LYS A 19 -7.41 -2.20 25.58
N ILE A 20 -6.39 -2.19 24.73
CA ILE A 20 -6.49 -2.61 23.34
C ILE A 20 -5.54 -3.78 23.06
N ARG A 21 -6.05 -4.79 22.36
CA ARG A 21 -5.26 -5.89 21.83
C ARG A 21 -5.11 -5.78 20.33
N VAL A 22 -3.88 -5.73 19.85
CA VAL A 22 -3.56 -5.76 18.42
C VAL A 22 -3.19 -7.17 18.02
N LEU A 23 -3.97 -7.77 17.14
CA LEU A 23 -3.71 -9.09 16.55
C LEU A 23 -3.06 -8.87 15.18
N TYR A 24 -1.74 -8.71 15.16
CA TYR A 24 -0.99 -8.46 13.95
C TYR A 24 0.11 -9.50 13.77
N PRO A 25 0.15 -10.17 12.62
CA PRO A 25 1.03 -11.31 12.41
C PRO A 25 2.41 -10.97 11.85
N SER A 26 2.69 -9.70 11.58
CA SER A 26 4.02 -9.30 11.09
C SER A 26 5.07 -9.41 12.18
N GLY A 27 6.23 -10.04 11.87
CA GLY A 27 7.31 -10.23 12.83
C GLY A 27 8.07 -8.95 13.22
N ASN A 28 7.93 -7.87 12.43
CA ASN A 28 8.68 -6.62 12.63
C ASN A 28 7.83 -5.50 13.24
N TYR A 29 6.62 -5.82 13.63
CA TYR A 29 5.66 -4.87 14.12
C TYR A 29 5.97 -4.41 15.56
N PRO A 30 5.84 -3.12 15.93
CA PRO A 30 5.36 -1.98 15.12
C PRO A 30 6.45 -1.25 14.29
N TYR A 31 7.63 -1.79 14.13
CA TYR A 31 8.79 -1.13 13.52
C TYR A 31 9.05 -1.59 12.07
N THR A 32 7.99 -1.78 11.29
CA THR A 32 8.13 -2.10 9.86
C THR A 32 8.26 -0.85 8.99
N THR A 33 8.97 -0.98 7.88
CA THR A 33 9.18 0.10 6.90
C THR A 33 8.57 -0.23 5.54
N ILE A 34 7.69 -1.26 5.46
CA ILE A 34 7.23 -1.81 4.18
C ILE A 34 5.74 -1.53 3.96
N GLY A 35 5.41 -0.76 2.93
CA GLY A 35 4.08 -0.65 2.34
C GLY A 35 2.95 -0.34 3.34
N GLY A 36 1.85 -1.08 3.26
CA GLY A 36 0.69 -0.91 4.15
C GLY A 36 1.00 -1.16 5.63
N GLU A 37 2.00 -1.98 5.93
CA GLU A 37 2.44 -2.21 7.31
C GLU A 37 3.06 -0.96 7.94
N LEU A 38 3.69 -0.09 7.14
CA LEU A 38 4.20 1.20 7.61
C LEU A 38 3.06 2.10 8.08
N TYR A 39 1.95 2.14 7.33
CA TYR A 39 0.75 2.88 7.74
C TYR A 39 0.17 2.33 9.05
N ASP A 40 0.01 1.00 9.16
CA ASP A 40 -0.50 0.37 10.38
C ASP A 40 0.39 0.69 11.58
N SER A 41 1.72 0.64 11.39
CA SER A 41 2.70 0.99 12.43
C SER A 41 2.54 2.43 12.88
N TYR A 42 2.40 3.35 11.94
CA TYR A 42 2.20 4.77 12.22
C TYR A 42 0.92 5.00 13.02
N LEU A 43 -0.20 4.43 12.55
CA LEU A 43 -1.50 4.48 13.24
C LEU A 43 -1.38 4.06 14.71
N PHE A 44 -0.75 2.93 14.97
CA PHE A 44 -0.65 2.41 16.34
C PHE A 44 0.34 3.19 17.20
N ILE A 45 1.42 3.72 16.63
CA ILE A 45 2.34 4.60 17.35
C ILE A 45 1.61 5.85 17.85
N ILE A 46 0.82 6.51 16.99
CA ILE A 46 0.06 7.70 17.40
C ILE A 46 -1.00 7.34 18.46
N ILE A 47 -1.70 6.21 18.32
CA ILE A 47 -2.65 5.73 19.33
C ILE A 47 -1.95 5.51 20.68
N LEU A 48 -0.76 4.91 20.70
CA LEU A 48 0.03 4.71 21.92
C LEU A 48 0.44 6.03 22.57
N PHE A 49 0.89 7.00 21.77
CA PHE A 49 1.32 8.30 22.26
C PHE A 49 0.19 9.17 22.82
N SER A 50 -1.09 8.82 22.58
CA SER A 50 -2.21 9.49 23.22
C SER A 50 -2.17 9.40 24.76
N GLY A 51 -1.40 8.44 25.30
CA GLY A 51 -1.22 8.23 26.74
C GLY A 51 -2.46 7.67 27.47
N GLN A 52 -3.60 7.59 26.80
CA GLN A 52 -4.88 7.15 27.36
C GLN A 52 -5.19 5.68 27.09
N ILE A 53 -4.35 5.00 26.30
CA ILE A 53 -4.56 3.64 25.83
C ILE A 53 -3.42 2.73 26.29
N ASP A 54 -3.77 1.58 26.85
CA ASP A 54 -2.88 0.47 27.15
C ASP A 54 -2.97 -0.54 26.02
N MET A 55 -1.96 -0.59 25.16
CA MET A 55 -1.96 -1.41 23.96
C MET A 55 -0.98 -2.58 24.08
N SER A 56 -1.44 -3.78 23.77
CA SER A 56 -0.63 -4.98 23.72
C SER A 56 -0.67 -5.63 22.34
N PHE A 57 0.48 -6.14 21.89
CA PHE A 57 0.64 -6.69 20.54
C PHE A 57 0.79 -8.20 20.57
N PHE A 58 0.16 -8.87 19.62
CA PHE A 58 0.36 -10.25 19.30
C PHE A 58 1.01 -10.35 17.91
N THR A 59 2.28 -10.70 17.85
CA THR A 59 3.09 -10.64 16.63
C THR A 59 3.47 -12.01 16.11
N LYS A 60 4.03 -12.08 14.92
CA LYS A 60 4.48 -13.32 14.27
C LYS A 60 5.56 -14.07 15.05
N ASP A 61 6.35 -13.41 15.87
CA ASP A 61 7.36 -14.08 16.70
C ASP A 61 6.74 -15.07 17.69
N HIS A 62 5.51 -14.78 18.15
CA HIS A 62 4.73 -15.70 18.97
C HIS A 62 4.22 -16.92 18.18
N THR A 63 4.27 -16.88 16.83
CA THR A 63 3.63 -17.87 15.94
C THR A 63 4.60 -18.63 15.04
N ARG A 64 5.91 -18.40 15.14
CA ARG A 64 6.94 -18.97 14.24
C ARG A 64 6.86 -20.49 14.08
N ARG A 65 6.33 -21.23 15.09
CA ARG A 65 6.21 -22.69 15.09
C ARG A 65 4.77 -23.19 14.93
N ILE A 66 3.79 -22.29 14.73
CA ILE A 66 2.38 -22.67 14.76
C ILE A 66 1.86 -22.78 13.32
N ASN A 67 1.15 -23.87 13.03
CA ASN A 67 0.44 -24.03 11.77
C ASN A 67 -0.59 -22.89 11.62
N LYS A 68 -0.65 -22.27 10.46
CA LYS A 68 -1.56 -21.15 10.16
C LYS A 68 -3.02 -21.43 10.52
N TRP A 69 -3.47 -22.68 10.39
CA TRP A 69 -4.83 -23.10 10.71
C TRP A 69 -5.09 -23.23 12.22
N LEU A 70 -4.05 -23.47 13.03
CA LEU A 70 -4.14 -23.54 14.49
C LEU A 70 -3.94 -22.17 15.14
N LEU A 71 -3.51 -21.19 14.37
CA LEU A 71 -3.21 -19.85 14.88
C LEU A 71 -4.37 -19.20 15.63
N PRO A 72 -5.63 -19.23 15.14
CA PRO A 72 -6.74 -18.65 15.88
C PRO A 72 -7.02 -19.33 17.21
N ALA A 73 -6.87 -20.66 17.30
CA ALA A 73 -6.99 -21.38 18.57
C ALA A 73 -5.89 -20.97 19.56
N TYR A 74 -4.67 -20.79 19.07
CA TYR A 74 -3.56 -20.30 19.87
C TYR A 74 -3.78 -18.85 20.33
N ILE A 75 -4.34 -17.99 19.47
CA ILE A 75 -4.73 -16.62 19.84
C ILE A 75 -5.76 -16.66 20.96
N LEU A 76 -6.81 -17.48 20.86
CA LEU A 76 -7.80 -17.67 21.93
C LEU A 76 -7.15 -18.14 23.23
N TRP A 77 -6.27 -19.12 23.16
CA TRP A 77 -5.58 -19.66 24.32
C TRP A 77 -4.63 -18.63 24.96
N SER A 78 -3.85 -17.91 24.17
CA SER A 78 -2.94 -16.86 24.65
C SER A 78 -3.65 -15.59 25.09
N CYS A 79 -4.85 -15.36 24.60
CA CYS A 79 -5.71 -14.24 24.97
C CYS A 79 -6.80 -14.66 25.98
N ARG A 80 -6.48 -15.52 26.95
CA ARG A 80 -7.43 -16.02 27.98
C ARG A 80 -8.24 -14.92 28.67
N ARG A 81 -7.73 -13.70 28.66
CA ARG A 81 -8.40 -12.52 29.24
C ARG A 81 -8.92 -11.56 28.15
N ILE A 82 -9.29 -12.08 26.97
CA ILE A 82 -9.75 -11.23 25.86
C ILE A 82 -10.91 -10.33 26.28
N GLY A 83 -11.78 -10.82 27.16
CA GLY A 83 -12.87 -10.03 27.73
C GLY A 83 -12.43 -8.88 28.66
N SER A 84 -11.14 -8.79 29.01
CA SER A 84 -10.59 -7.63 29.74
C SER A 84 -10.14 -6.49 28.84
N TYR A 85 -10.20 -6.67 27.52
CA TYR A 85 -9.90 -5.62 26.54
C TYR A 85 -11.18 -4.89 26.11
N ASP A 86 -11.06 -3.61 25.86
CA ASP A 86 -12.15 -2.78 25.34
C ASP A 86 -12.25 -2.90 23.81
N ALA A 87 -11.11 -3.10 23.13
CA ALA A 87 -11.07 -3.26 21.69
C ALA A 87 -9.97 -4.22 21.22
N VAL A 88 -10.18 -4.77 20.01
CA VAL A 88 -9.22 -5.59 19.27
C VAL A 88 -9.04 -5.00 17.89
N PHE A 89 -7.80 -4.87 17.45
CA PHE A 89 -7.45 -4.51 16.07
C PHE A 89 -6.93 -5.72 15.32
N LEU A 90 -7.42 -5.95 14.12
CA LEU A 90 -7.06 -7.06 13.24
C LEU A 90 -6.82 -6.54 11.81
N ASN A 91 -5.77 -7.04 11.14
CA ASN A 91 -5.60 -6.82 9.71
C ASN A 91 -6.45 -7.79 8.89
N SER A 92 -7.15 -7.29 7.87
CA SER A 92 -8.06 -8.08 7.02
C SER A 92 -7.38 -9.22 6.24
N GLY A 93 -6.07 -9.17 6.06
CA GLY A 93 -5.30 -10.26 5.47
C GLY A 93 -5.46 -11.60 6.18
N TRP A 94 -6.05 -11.60 7.37
CA TRP A 94 -6.28 -12.77 8.22
C TRP A 94 -7.72 -13.28 8.22
N PHE A 95 -8.63 -12.69 7.48
CA PHE A 95 -10.03 -13.13 7.47
C PHE A 95 -10.18 -14.64 7.21
N ALA A 96 -9.45 -15.20 6.23
CA ALA A 96 -9.55 -16.62 5.90
C ALA A 96 -9.22 -17.55 7.09
N GLN A 97 -8.29 -17.15 7.96
CA GLN A 97 -7.86 -17.94 9.11
C GLN A 97 -8.60 -17.58 10.41
N SER A 98 -9.10 -16.36 10.54
CA SER A 98 -9.65 -15.84 11.80
C SER A 98 -11.14 -15.54 11.78
N ILE A 99 -11.84 -15.85 10.69
CA ILE A 99 -13.28 -15.55 10.58
C ILE A 99 -14.09 -16.16 11.74
N TRP A 100 -13.83 -17.40 12.10
CA TRP A 100 -14.50 -18.05 13.21
C TRP A 100 -14.16 -17.42 14.57
N LEU A 101 -12.94 -16.87 14.75
CA LEU A 101 -12.55 -16.13 15.93
C LEU A 101 -13.33 -14.83 16.06
N LEU A 102 -13.58 -14.14 14.94
CA LEU A 102 -14.40 -12.92 14.91
C LEU A 102 -15.85 -13.21 15.30
N TYR A 103 -16.44 -14.30 14.80
CA TYR A 103 -17.77 -14.75 15.20
C TYR A 103 -17.80 -15.14 16.67
N PHE A 104 -16.77 -15.84 17.16
CA PHE A 104 -16.64 -16.18 18.57
C PHE A 104 -16.61 -14.91 19.43
N PHE A 105 -15.83 -13.90 19.07
CA PHE A 105 -15.82 -12.62 19.79
C PHE A 105 -17.18 -11.95 19.78
N ARG A 106 -17.86 -11.96 18.64
CA ARG A 106 -19.20 -11.36 18.51
C ARG A 106 -20.24 -12.00 19.42
N ILE A 107 -20.18 -13.34 19.59
CA ILE A 107 -21.16 -14.11 20.37
C ILE A 107 -20.83 -14.02 21.87
N PHE A 108 -19.58 -14.29 22.24
CA PHE A 108 -19.20 -14.45 23.64
C PHE A 108 -18.72 -13.16 24.31
N TYR A 109 -18.32 -12.17 23.52
CA TYR A 109 -17.84 -10.88 24.03
C TYR A 109 -18.51 -9.72 23.28
N PRO A 110 -19.85 -9.54 23.38
CA PRO A 110 -20.59 -8.58 22.57
C PRO A 110 -20.21 -7.11 22.82
N LYS A 111 -19.55 -6.82 23.95
CA LYS A 111 -19.05 -5.48 24.29
C LYS A 111 -17.65 -5.21 23.69
N LEU A 112 -16.95 -6.24 23.21
CA LEU A 112 -15.63 -6.09 22.64
C LEU A 112 -15.73 -5.46 21.23
N LYS A 113 -15.15 -4.29 21.06
CA LYS A 113 -15.12 -3.60 19.77
C LYS A 113 -14.02 -4.21 18.88
N VAL A 114 -14.37 -4.81 17.73
CA VAL A 114 -13.41 -5.38 16.79
C VAL A 114 -13.24 -4.45 15.62
N TYR A 115 -12.08 -3.79 15.54
CA TYR A 115 -11.67 -2.95 14.42
C TYR A 115 -10.84 -3.74 13.42
N VAL A 116 -11.18 -3.61 12.15
CA VAL A 116 -10.44 -4.27 11.07
C VAL A 116 -9.77 -3.23 10.19
N ILE A 117 -8.45 -3.30 10.03
CA ILE A 117 -7.72 -2.47 9.06
C ILE A 117 -7.73 -3.19 7.72
N HIS A 118 -8.26 -2.52 6.69
CA HIS A 118 -8.47 -3.11 5.38
C HIS A 118 -7.81 -2.29 4.27
N HIS A 119 -6.70 -2.79 3.74
CA HIS A 119 -5.91 -2.12 2.70
C HIS A 119 -6.39 -2.45 1.29
N HIS A 120 -6.71 -3.70 1.02
CA HIS A 120 -7.18 -4.17 -0.29
C HIS A 120 -7.87 -5.53 -0.18
N PHE A 121 -8.69 -5.85 -1.15
CA PHE A 121 -9.41 -7.11 -1.22
C PHE A 121 -8.58 -8.19 -1.91
N ARG A 122 -8.32 -9.29 -1.22
CA ARG A 122 -7.53 -10.42 -1.76
C ARG A 122 -8.27 -11.22 -2.82
N TYR A 123 -9.62 -11.23 -2.80
CA TYR A 123 -10.39 -11.90 -3.85
C TYR A 123 -10.10 -11.34 -5.25
N GLN A 124 -9.66 -10.10 -5.35
CA GLN A 124 -9.31 -9.46 -6.63
C GLN A 124 -8.04 -10.05 -7.27
N GLU A 125 -7.17 -10.67 -6.47
CA GLU A 125 -5.95 -11.35 -6.93
C GLU A 125 -6.21 -12.81 -7.35
N MET A 126 -7.43 -13.31 -7.16
CA MET A 126 -7.79 -14.70 -7.35
C MET A 126 -8.73 -14.89 -8.54
N SER A 127 -8.88 -16.15 -8.98
CA SER A 127 -9.78 -16.55 -10.06
C SER A 127 -10.60 -17.79 -9.69
N GLY A 128 -11.68 -18.05 -10.43
CA GLY A 128 -12.53 -19.23 -10.28
C GLY A 128 -13.16 -19.36 -8.88
N ILE A 129 -13.31 -20.59 -8.40
CA ILE A 129 -13.93 -20.90 -7.10
C ILE A 129 -13.21 -20.27 -5.94
N LYS A 130 -11.87 -20.15 -5.99
CA LYS A 130 -11.06 -19.52 -4.93
C LYS A 130 -11.44 -18.04 -4.75
N ARG A 131 -11.71 -17.35 -5.86
CA ARG A 131 -12.17 -15.94 -5.82
C ARG A 131 -13.52 -15.83 -5.10
N GLN A 132 -14.47 -16.71 -5.40
CA GLN A 132 -15.79 -16.68 -4.77
C GLN A 132 -15.73 -16.99 -3.27
N LEU A 133 -14.95 -18.00 -2.88
CA LEU A 133 -14.74 -18.33 -1.47
C LEU A 133 -14.08 -17.19 -0.71
N GLN A 134 -13.03 -16.57 -1.28
CA GLN A 134 -12.36 -15.44 -0.65
C GLN A 134 -13.28 -14.22 -0.53
N TYR A 135 -14.07 -13.94 -1.58
CA TYR A 135 -15.09 -12.88 -1.54
C TYR A 135 -16.09 -13.10 -0.39
N MET A 136 -16.59 -14.33 -0.25
CA MET A 136 -17.52 -14.69 0.82
C MET A 136 -16.88 -14.52 2.21
N LEU A 137 -15.63 -14.94 2.39
CA LEU A 137 -14.91 -14.78 3.65
C LEU A 137 -14.69 -13.30 4.00
N GLU A 138 -14.31 -12.49 3.03
CA GLU A 138 -14.14 -11.05 3.22
C GLU A 138 -15.49 -10.39 3.53
N TRP A 139 -16.55 -10.74 2.81
CA TRP A 139 -17.90 -10.24 3.06
C TRP A 139 -18.41 -10.58 4.47
N LEU A 140 -18.20 -11.82 4.93
CA LEU A 140 -18.53 -12.25 6.29
C LEU A 140 -17.68 -11.50 7.33
N GLY A 141 -16.36 -11.40 7.10
CA GLY A 141 -15.44 -10.71 8.01
C GLY A 141 -15.80 -9.23 8.21
N LEU A 142 -16.14 -8.55 7.12
CA LEU A 142 -16.62 -7.16 7.20
C LEU A 142 -17.91 -7.05 8.04
N GLY A 143 -18.82 -8.02 7.91
CA GLY A 143 -20.12 -8.01 8.60
C GLY A 143 -20.07 -8.24 10.11
N VAL A 144 -19.02 -8.92 10.61
CA VAL A 144 -18.86 -9.14 12.06
C VAL A 144 -17.97 -8.10 12.72
N SER A 145 -17.29 -7.27 11.95
CA SER A 145 -16.44 -6.20 12.47
C SER A 145 -17.29 -5.08 13.09
N PHE A 146 -16.82 -4.50 14.19
CA PHE A 146 -17.45 -3.33 14.79
C PHE A 146 -17.30 -2.10 13.89
N ALA A 147 -16.08 -1.88 13.38
CA ALA A 147 -15.80 -0.87 12.38
C ALA A 147 -14.60 -1.29 11.50
N ILE A 148 -14.57 -0.76 10.28
CA ILE A 148 -13.53 -1.07 9.29
C ILE A 148 -12.76 0.21 9.00
N ILE A 149 -11.46 0.19 9.31
CA ILE A 149 -10.54 1.29 9.04
C ILE A 149 -9.96 1.10 7.64
N THR A 150 -10.08 2.10 6.78
CA THR A 150 -9.56 2.06 5.42
C THR A 150 -8.65 3.24 5.14
N PRO A 151 -7.42 3.01 4.62
CA PRO A 151 -6.46 4.07 4.32
C PRO A 151 -6.63 4.66 2.91
N ASN A 152 -7.47 4.10 2.05
CA ASN A 152 -7.59 4.53 0.66
C ASN A 152 -9.04 4.59 0.17
N PRO A 153 -9.36 5.52 -0.76
CA PRO A 153 -10.72 5.77 -1.22
C PRO A 153 -11.27 4.59 -2.06
N TYR A 154 -10.42 3.87 -2.78
CA TYR A 154 -10.83 2.72 -3.61
C TYR A 154 -11.39 1.58 -2.73
N THR A 155 -10.64 1.14 -1.72
CA THR A 155 -11.09 0.10 -0.80
C THR A 155 -12.31 0.56 -0.01
N HIS A 156 -12.36 1.84 0.39
CA HIS A 156 -13.51 2.42 1.07
C HIS A 156 -14.78 2.31 0.21
N SER A 157 -14.73 2.69 -1.06
CA SER A 157 -15.87 2.61 -1.97
C SER A 157 -16.32 1.17 -2.20
N LEU A 158 -15.38 0.22 -2.35
CA LEU A 158 -15.69 -1.20 -2.50
C LEU A 158 -16.38 -1.78 -1.26
N ILE A 159 -15.94 -1.42 -0.05
CA ILE A 159 -16.61 -1.86 1.19
C ILE A 159 -18.05 -1.37 1.20
N LYS A 160 -18.28 -0.11 0.85
CA LYS A 160 -19.63 0.47 0.79
C LYS A 160 -20.51 -0.19 -0.27
N GLN A 161 -19.93 -0.64 -1.38
CA GLN A 161 -20.65 -1.41 -2.41
C GLN A 161 -20.97 -2.84 -1.92
N MET A 162 -20.04 -3.51 -1.26
CA MET A 162 -20.21 -4.89 -0.77
C MET A 162 -21.15 -4.97 0.44
N ARG A 163 -21.04 -4.02 1.35
CA ARG A 163 -21.80 -3.94 2.61
C ARG A 163 -22.11 -2.48 2.96
N PRO A 164 -23.18 -1.91 2.41
CA PRO A 164 -23.55 -0.50 2.63
C PRO A 164 -23.70 -0.14 4.12
N ASP A 165 -24.19 -1.07 4.93
CA ASP A 165 -24.45 -0.88 6.37
C ASP A 165 -23.19 -0.99 7.24
N SER A 166 -22.03 -1.35 6.67
CA SER A 166 -20.80 -1.46 7.45
C SER A 166 -20.37 -0.09 7.96
N ARG A 167 -20.01 -0.05 9.25
CA ARG A 167 -19.38 1.13 9.85
C ARG A 167 -17.95 1.22 9.34
N THR A 168 -17.65 2.27 8.62
CA THR A 168 -16.30 2.54 8.09
C THR A 168 -15.71 3.79 8.71
N VAL A 169 -14.41 3.72 9.01
CA VAL A 169 -13.58 4.86 9.42
C VAL A 169 -12.55 5.08 8.32
N PHE A 170 -12.65 6.21 7.64
CA PHE A 170 -11.73 6.57 6.60
C PHE A 170 -10.59 7.40 7.19
N LEU A 171 -9.43 6.78 7.36
CA LEU A 171 -8.18 7.43 7.78
C LEU A 171 -7.23 7.39 6.60
N GLU A 172 -7.35 8.37 5.73
CA GLU A 172 -6.63 8.39 4.47
C GLU A 172 -5.12 8.43 4.69
N MET A 173 -4.40 7.67 3.88
CA MET A 173 -2.94 7.63 3.87
C MET A 173 -2.35 9.02 3.63
N ALA A 174 -1.25 9.31 4.29
CA ALA A 174 -0.55 10.58 4.24
C ALA A 174 0.94 10.38 4.00
N PHE A 175 1.63 11.46 3.61
CA PHE A 175 3.01 11.43 3.18
C PHE A 175 3.84 12.45 3.93
N LYS A 176 5.11 12.10 4.18
CA LYS A 176 6.08 13.06 4.67
C LYS A 176 6.31 14.11 3.58
N LYS A 177 6.17 15.38 3.92
CA LYS A 177 6.42 16.50 3.01
C LYS A 177 7.87 16.92 3.12
N ASP A 178 8.73 16.26 2.35
CA ASP A 178 10.11 16.71 2.16
C ASP A 178 10.14 17.79 1.04
N VAL A 179 11.15 18.65 1.07
CA VAL A 179 11.32 19.64 0.00
C VAL A 179 11.57 18.89 -1.31
N PRO A 180 10.82 19.16 -2.38
CA PRO A 180 11.04 18.52 -3.67
C PRO A 180 12.47 18.76 -4.12
N THR A 181 13.23 17.70 -4.35
CA THR A 181 14.55 17.80 -4.94
C THR A 181 14.36 18.09 -6.42
N CYS A 182 14.94 19.18 -6.90
CA CYS A 182 14.94 19.45 -8.35
C CYS A 182 15.63 18.30 -9.06
N SER A 183 14.90 17.57 -9.90
CA SER A 183 15.44 16.42 -10.60
C SER A 183 16.27 16.86 -11.81
N CYS A 184 17.53 16.46 -11.83
CA CYS A 184 18.36 16.47 -13.04
C CYS A 184 18.10 15.17 -13.78
N TYR A 185 16.94 15.06 -14.45
CA TYR A 185 16.58 13.83 -15.16
C TYR A 185 17.50 13.56 -16.36
N VAL A 186 17.72 12.28 -16.61
CA VAL A 186 18.35 11.79 -17.82
C VAL A 186 17.26 11.50 -18.84
N LEU A 187 17.36 12.08 -20.02
CA LEU A 187 16.35 11.95 -21.07
C LEU A 187 16.06 10.47 -21.37
N LYS A 188 14.77 10.11 -21.39
CA LYS A 188 14.26 8.75 -21.65
C LYS A 188 14.69 7.68 -20.64
N GLN A 189 15.16 8.07 -19.44
CA GLN A 189 15.39 7.14 -18.34
C GLN A 189 14.09 6.79 -17.65
N LEU A 190 13.56 5.60 -17.91
CA LEU A 190 12.35 5.08 -17.29
C LEU A 190 12.68 4.45 -15.93
N LEU A 191 11.79 4.60 -14.95
CA LEU A 191 11.94 3.99 -13.63
C LEU A 191 10.70 3.18 -13.26
N PHE A 192 10.93 1.98 -12.76
CA PHE A 192 9.95 1.19 -12.02
C PHE A 192 10.47 0.92 -10.60
N VAL A 193 9.63 1.10 -9.58
CA VAL A 193 9.96 0.77 -8.19
C VAL A 193 8.89 -0.15 -7.61
N GLY A 194 9.30 -1.27 -7.06
CA GLY A 194 8.42 -2.21 -6.38
C GLY A 194 8.90 -3.66 -6.42
N THR A 195 8.34 -4.51 -5.56
CA THR A 195 8.63 -5.95 -5.59
C THR A 195 8.33 -6.53 -6.97
N VAL A 196 9.28 -7.25 -7.55
CA VAL A 196 9.15 -7.91 -8.86
C VAL A 196 8.24 -9.13 -8.72
N TYR A 197 6.94 -8.88 -8.90
CA TYR A 197 5.85 -9.85 -8.75
C TYR A 197 4.83 -9.68 -9.87
N GLN A 198 4.14 -10.78 -10.25
CA GLN A 198 3.21 -10.78 -11.40
C GLN A 198 2.18 -9.63 -11.36
N ARG A 199 1.63 -9.35 -10.19
CA ARG A 199 0.66 -8.27 -9.97
C ARG A 199 1.17 -6.88 -10.38
N LYS A 200 2.50 -6.67 -10.35
CA LYS A 200 3.13 -5.40 -10.70
C LYS A 200 3.28 -5.17 -12.22
N GLY A 201 2.91 -6.15 -13.03
CA GLY A 201 2.72 -6.00 -14.47
C GLY A 201 3.97 -5.77 -15.31
N LEU A 202 5.18 -6.05 -14.79
CA LEU A 202 6.43 -5.85 -15.51
C LEU A 202 6.49 -6.60 -16.84
N LEU A 203 5.79 -7.73 -16.96
CA LEU A 203 5.67 -8.47 -18.23
C LEU A 203 5.14 -7.55 -19.35
N TYR A 204 4.05 -6.81 -19.08
CA TYR A 204 3.46 -5.89 -20.06
C TYR A 204 4.40 -4.74 -20.42
N LEU A 205 5.20 -4.25 -19.45
CA LEU A 205 6.17 -3.19 -19.70
C LEU A 205 7.31 -3.67 -20.61
N LEU A 206 7.88 -4.84 -20.33
CA LEU A 206 8.94 -5.41 -21.16
C LEU A 206 8.42 -5.72 -22.58
N GLU A 207 7.22 -6.27 -22.71
CA GLU A 207 6.60 -6.49 -24.03
C GLU A 207 6.34 -5.17 -24.78
N ALA A 208 5.89 -4.12 -24.07
CA ALA A 208 5.65 -2.81 -24.67
C ALA A 208 6.94 -2.19 -25.23
N ILE A 209 8.06 -2.28 -24.49
CA ILE A 209 9.38 -1.82 -24.95
C ILE A 209 9.91 -2.72 -26.05
N GLY A 210 9.75 -4.04 -25.92
CA GLY A 210 10.21 -5.03 -26.90
C GLY A 210 9.54 -4.90 -28.28
N GLN A 211 8.27 -4.49 -28.29
CA GLN A 211 7.52 -4.24 -29.53
C GLN A 211 7.78 -2.85 -30.15
N MET A 212 8.63 -2.01 -29.56
CA MET A 212 9.09 -0.79 -30.18
C MET A 212 10.08 -1.09 -31.31
N SER A 213 10.01 -0.35 -32.41
CA SER A 213 11.08 -0.36 -33.41
C SER A 213 12.38 0.18 -32.79
N GLU A 214 13.54 -0.14 -33.39
CA GLU A 214 14.82 0.36 -32.91
C GLU A 214 14.87 1.89 -32.83
N LYS A 215 14.24 2.58 -33.80
CA LYS A 215 14.12 4.04 -33.80
C LYS A 215 13.27 4.56 -32.62
N GLU A 216 12.14 3.92 -32.32
CA GLU A 216 11.27 4.31 -31.19
C GLU A 216 11.97 4.05 -29.85
N ARG A 217 12.75 2.97 -29.75
CA ARG A 217 13.45 2.52 -28.56
C ARG A 217 14.77 3.26 -28.31
N SER A 218 15.30 3.93 -29.32
CA SER A 218 16.61 4.60 -29.24
C SER A 218 16.70 5.58 -28.05
N GLY A 219 17.68 5.32 -27.19
CA GLY A 219 17.97 6.11 -26.00
C GLY A 219 17.05 5.80 -24.80
N ILE A 220 16.08 4.90 -24.93
CA ILE A 220 15.29 4.44 -23.78
C ILE A 220 16.15 3.49 -22.93
N HIS A 221 16.15 3.73 -21.62
CA HIS A 221 16.67 2.81 -20.61
C HIS A 221 15.66 2.66 -19.47
N LEU A 222 15.47 1.43 -18.97
CA LEU A 222 14.54 1.09 -17.90
C LEU A 222 15.30 0.53 -16.70
N ASP A 223 15.27 1.25 -15.59
CA ASP A 223 15.71 0.74 -14.29
C ASP A 223 14.52 0.09 -13.54
N ILE A 224 14.71 -1.16 -13.11
CA ILE A 224 13.75 -1.91 -12.30
C ILE A 224 14.34 -2.09 -10.90
N VAL A 225 13.83 -1.31 -9.95
CA VAL A 225 14.28 -1.31 -8.56
C VAL A 225 13.28 -2.05 -7.68
N GLY A 226 13.76 -3.04 -6.92
CA GLY A 226 12.95 -3.77 -5.95
C GLY A 226 13.34 -5.22 -5.73
N ASP A 227 12.63 -5.91 -4.86
CA ASP A 227 12.92 -7.28 -4.47
C ASP A 227 12.70 -8.27 -5.62
N LEU A 228 13.72 -9.06 -5.95
CA LEU A 228 13.76 -10.10 -6.98
C LEU A 228 13.52 -11.52 -6.43
N SER A 229 13.00 -11.66 -5.22
CA SER A 229 12.85 -12.96 -4.52
C SER A 229 11.91 -13.94 -5.22
N GLN A 230 11.02 -13.48 -6.08
CA GLN A 230 10.08 -14.31 -6.86
C GLN A 230 10.78 -14.96 -8.07
N LYS A 231 11.70 -15.89 -7.80
CA LYS A 231 12.64 -16.46 -8.77
C LYS A 231 12.01 -16.97 -10.07
N LYS A 232 10.80 -17.59 -10.00
CA LYS A 232 10.11 -18.10 -11.21
C LYS A 232 9.68 -16.95 -12.13
N TYR A 233 9.08 -15.90 -11.56
CA TYR A 233 8.63 -14.75 -12.31
C TYR A 233 9.82 -13.94 -12.85
N TYR A 234 10.84 -13.74 -12.02
CA TYR A 234 12.08 -13.06 -12.45
C TYR A 234 12.75 -13.77 -13.64
N LYS A 235 12.86 -15.12 -13.61
CA LYS A 235 13.37 -15.88 -14.76
C LYS A 235 12.52 -15.69 -16.02
N CYS A 236 11.20 -15.64 -15.89
CA CYS A 236 10.31 -15.34 -17.02
C CYS A 236 10.58 -13.95 -17.61
N LEU A 237 10.81 -12.93 -16.79
CA LEU A 237 11.15 -11.59 -17.26
C LEU A 237 12.53 -11.56 -17.97
N LEU A 238 13.54 -12.27 -17.44
CA LEU A 238 14.84 -12.40 -18.12
C LEU A 238 14.73 -13.07 -19.50
N SER A 239 13.86 -14.09 -19.62
CA SER A 239 13.60 -14.73 -20.93
C SER A 239 12.96 -13.76 -21.92
N LEU A 240 12.09 -12.84 -21.46
CA LEU A 240 11.53 -11.78 -22.31
C LEU A 240 12.58 -10.74 -22.71
N VAL A 241 13.44 -10.33 -21.79
CA VAL A 241 14.57 -9.43 -22.09
C VAL A 241 15.42 -10.01 -23.20
N HIS A 242 15.77 -11.29 -23.09
CA HIS A 242 16.54 -12.00 -24.13
C HIS A 242 15.77 -12.13 -25.45
N LEU A 243 14.48 -12.50 -25.39
CA LEU A 243 13.62 -12.67 -26.57
C LEU A 243 13.53 -11.40 -27.44
N TYR A 244 13.48 -10.25 -26.77
CA TYR A 244 13.34 -8.94 -27.43
C TYR A 244 14.66 -8.18 -27.62
N GLY A 245 15.81 -8.75 -27.21
CA GLY A 245 17.12 -8.09 -27.27
C GLY A 245 17.14 -6.80 -26.46
N LEU A 246 16.75 -6.86 -25.19
CA LEU A 246 16.63 -5.71 -24.29
C LEU A 246 17.75 -5.67 -23.23
N GLU A 247 18.79 -6.45 -23.37
CA GLU A 247 19.90 -6.57 -22.41
C GLU A 247 20.55 -5.21 -22.09
N ASP A 248 20.72 -4.38 -23.13
CA ASP A 248 21.30 -3.04 -23.01
C ASP A 248 20.27 -1.95 -22.66
N VAL A 249 18.98 -2.32 -22.60
CA VAL A 249 17.87 -1.39 -22.38
C VAL A 249 17.30 -1.51 -20.96
N VAL A 250 17.39 -2.69 -20.35
CA VAL A 250 16.71 -3.01 -19.08
C VAL A 250 17.73 -3.43 -18.03
N THR A 251 17.72 -2.72 -16.90
CA THR A 251 18.53 -3.07 -15.73
C THR A 251 17.66 -3.50 -14.56
N PHE A 252 17.85 -4.74 -14.09
CA PHE A 252 17.28 -5.20 -12.83
C PHE A 252 18.24 -4.86 -11.68
N VAL A 253 17.96 -3.77 -10.98
CA VAL A 253 18.83 -3.23 -9.93
C VAL A 253 18.77 -4.07 -8.65
N GLY A 254 17.62 -4.68 -8.38
CA GLY A 254 17.38 -5.36 -7.11
C GLY A 254 16.98 -4.41 -5.99
N ARG A 255 17.04 -4.90 -4.75
CA ARG A 255 16.74 -4.11 -3.56
C ARG A 255 17.95 -3.25 -3.18
N ILE A 256 17.72 -1.97 -3.00
CA ILE A 256 18.73 -0.96 -2.62
C ILE A 256 18.31 -0.24 -1.36
N SER A 257 19.18 0.62 -0.83
CA SER A 257 18.89 1.49 0.30
C SER A 257 17.95 2.65 -0.10
N ASP A 258 17.29 3.26 0.89
CA ASP A 258 16.43 4.43 0.65
C ASP A 258 17.21 5.62 0.07
N GLU A 259 18.49 5.78 0.45
CA GLU A 259 19.35 6.84 -0.08
C GLU A 259 19.68 6.62 -1.56
N GLU A 260 20.02 5.39 -1.94
CA GLU A 260 20.24 5.03 -3.35
C GLU A 260 18.96 5.19 -4.16
N LEU A 261 17.80 4.81 -3.61
CA LEU A 261 16.51 4.94 -4.28
C LEU A 261 16.20 6.40 -4.63
N LYS A 262 16.54 7.36 -3.77
CA LYS A 262 16.40 8.79 -4.06
C LYS A 262 17.16 9.19 -5.33
N SER A 263 18.35 8.65 -5.54
CA SER A 263 19.14 8.95 -6.75
C SER A 263 18.47 8.42 -8.02
N TYR A 264 17.80 7.24 -7.94
CA TYR A 264 17.03 6.70 -9.06
C TYR A 264 15.81 7.57 -9.39
N TYR A 265 15.05 8.01 -8.37
CA TYR A 265 13.97 8.97 -8.59
C TYR A 265 14.47 10.29 -9.18
N SER A 266 15.59 10.84 -8.67
CA SER A 266 16.10 12.14 -9.13
C SER A 266 16.55 12.16 -10.58
N ARG A 267 17.08 11.05 -11.10
CA ARG A 267 17.60 10.95 -12.47
C ARG A 267 16.56 10.42 -13.47
N ALA A 268 15.45 9.85 -13.01
CA ALA A 268 14.44 9.31 -13.90
C ALA A 268 13.76 10.40 -14.74
N TYR A 269 13.35 10.05 -15.95
CA TYR A 269 12.55 10.87 -16.84
C TYR A 269 11.06 10.71 -16.58
N CYS A 270 10.63 9.48 -16.36
CA CYS A 270 9.28 9.18 -15.96
C CYS A 270 9.21 7.89 -15.13
N PHE A 271 8.12 7.76 -14.40
CA PHE A 271 7.82 6.57 -13.59
C PHE A 271 6.79 5.71 -14.32
N VAL A 272 7.13 4.44 -14.59
CA VAL A 272 6.21 3.51 -15.29
C VAL A 272 5.73 2.44 -14.33
N PHE A 273 4.43 2.39 -14.07
CA PHE A 273 3.85 1.54 -13.04
C PHE A 273 2.63 0.76 -13.56
N PRO A 274 2.83 -0.28 -14.38
CA PRO A 274 1.76 -1.04 -15.00
C PRO A 274 1.15 -2.08 -14.05
N SER A 275 0.94 -1.71 -12.78
CA SER A 275 0.39 -2.61 -11.77
C SER A 275 -1.04 -3.00 -12.10
N LEU A 276 -1.36 -4.30 -11.93
CA LEU A 276 -2.68 -4.87 -12.22
C LEU A 276 -3.67 -4.70 -11.06
N LEU A 277 -3.17 -4.40 -9.88
CA LEU A 277 -3.98 -4.17 -8.68
C LEU A 277 -3.16 -3.42 -7.63
N GLU A 278 -3.70 -2.31 -7.16
CA GLU A 278 -3.12 -1.52 -6.06
C GLU A 278 -4.15 -1.20 -4.98
N GLY A 279 -3.70 -1.26 -3.73
CA GLY A 279 -4.48 -0.77 -2.61
C GLY A 279 -4.44 0.76 -2.50
N TYR A 280 -3.25 1.35 -2.65
CA TYR A 280 -3.04 2.80 -2.68
C TYR A 280 -2.04 3.23 -3.76
N GLY A 281 -0.89 2.56 -3.84
CA GLY A 281 0.19 2.92 -4.76
C GLY A 281 1.08 4.04 -4.22
N MET A 282 1.62 3.89 -3.00
CA MET A 282 2.48 4.89 -2.34
C MET A 282 3.62 5.38 -3.23
N VAL A 283 4.23 4.47 -3.97
CA VAL A 283 5.31 4.78 -4.92
C VAL A 283 4.94 5.80 -6.00
N LEU A 284 3.62 5.97 -6.27
CA LEU A 284 3.14 6.98 -7.23
C LEU A 284 3.37 8.39 -6.69
N ILE A 285 3.01 8.63 -5.43
CA ILE A 285 3.24 9.92 -4.76
C ILE A 285 4.73 10.14 -4.49
N GLU A 286 5.47 9.06 -4.17
CA GLU A 286 6.93 9.13 -4.05
C GLU A 286 7.57 9.61 -5.36
N ALA A 287 7.21 9.00 -6.50
CA ALA A 287 7.69 9.45 -7.81
C ALA A 287 7.29 10.90 -8.12
N MET A 288 6.04 11.28 -7.82
CA MET A 288 5.54 12.64 -8.03
C MET A 288 6.24 13.69 -7.15
N SER A 289 6.79 13.29 -6.00
CA SER A 289 7.60 14.20 -5.15
C SER A 289 8.89 14.65 -5.83
N TYR A 290 9.38 13.87 -6.80
CA TYR A 290 10.51 14.21 -7.66
C TYR A 290 10.08 14.83 -9.00
N GLY A 291 8.81 15.17 -9.16
CA GLY A 291 8.27 15.72 -10.40
C GLY A 291 8.16 14.72 -11.53
N LEU A 292 8.19 13.41 -11.25
CA LEU A 292 8.11 12.39 -12.30
C LEU A 292 6.67 12.22 -12.77
N PRO A 293 6.38 12.39 -14.05
CA PRO A 293 5.10 12.01 -14.62
C PRO A 293 4.96 10.48 -14.58
N VAL A 294 3.74 10.01 -14.31
CA VAL A 294 3.46 8.59 -14.15
C VAL A 294 2.77 8.02 -15.39
N ILE A 295 3.25 6.88 -15.90
CA ILE A 295 2.52 6.05 -16.85
C ILE A 295 2.02 4.81 -16.12
N ALA A 296 0.71 4.58 -16.08
CA ALA A 296 0.14 3.47 -15.31
C ALA A 296 -1.12 2.90 -15.97
N PHE A 297 -1.50 1.68 -15.57
CA PHE A 297 -2.79 1.10 -15.97
C PHE A 297 -3.95 1.79 -15.23
N ASP A 298 -5.03 2.03 -15.97
CA ASP A 298 -6.29 2.53 -15.41
C ASP A 298 -7.04 1.40 -14.70
N ASN A 299 -6.69 1.18 -13.43
CA ASN A 299 -7.36 0.19 -12.60
C ASN A 299 -7.20 0.46 -11.09
N SER A 300 -8.06 -0.16 -10.31
CA SER A 300 -8.03 -0.18 -8.84
C SER A 300 -7.83 1.21 -8.20
N ALA A 301 -6.86 1.39 -7.30
CA ALA A 301 -6.61 2.68 -6.65
C ALA A 301 -5.81 3.68 -7.50
N ILE A 302 -5.21 3.26 -8.62
CA ILE A 302 -4.32 4.12 -9.43
C ILE A 302 -5.00 5.41 -9.90
N PRO A 303 -6.26 5.38 -10.45
CA PRO A 303 -6.94 6.59 -10.92
C PRO A 303 -7.29 7.61 -9.83
N PHE A 304 -7.22 7.22 -8.57
CA PHE A 304 -7.39 8.16 -7.45
C PHE A 304 -6.18 9.10 -7.33
N THR A 305 -4.99 8.63 -7.66
CA THR A 305 -3.73 9.38 -7.58
C THR A 305 -3.29 9.93 -8.95
N VAL A 306 -3.29 9.07 -9.98
CA VAL A 306 -2.90 9.47 -11.35
C VAL A 306 -4.11 10.04 -12.09
N LYS A 307 -3.97 11.26 -12.60
CA LYS A 307 -4.99 11.94 -13.41
C LYS A 307 -4.46 12.11 -14.83
N ASN A 308 -5.17 11.48 -15.77
CA ASN A 308 -4.75 11.49 -17.18
C ASN A 308 -4.54 12.92 -17.70
N ASP A 309 -3.48 13.13 -18.49
CA ASP A 309 -3.09 14.43 -19.07
C ASP A 309 -2.83 15.58 -18.07
N ARG A 310 -2.82 15.27 -16.75
CA ARG A 310 -2.51 16.24 -15.70
C ARG A 310 -1.17 15.93 -15.01
N ASN A 311 -1.02 14.74 -14.41
CA ASN A 311 0.17 14.31 -13.67
C ASN A 311 0.74 12.99 -14.19
N GLY A 312 0.14 12.45 -15.26
CA GLY A 312 0.53 11.17 -15.84
C GLY A 312 -0.37 10.78 -17.01
N ILE A 313 -0.17 9.55 -17.47
CA ILE A 313 -0.94 8.93 -18.55
C ILE A 313 -1.54 7.62 -18.02
N LEU A 314 -2.86 7.55 -17.98
CA LEU A 314 -3.58 6.32 -17.70
C LEU A 314 -3.84 5.58 -19.00
N VAL A 315 -3.44 4.32 -19.06
CA VAL A 315 -3.65 3.44 -20.21
C VAL A 315 -4.56 2.28 -19.85
N ARG A 316 -5.26 1.73 -20.84
CA ARG A 316 -6.17 0.58 -20.62
C ARG A 316 -5.44 -0.56 -19.92
N ASN A 317 -6.10 -1.14 -18.92
CA ASN A 317 -5.53 -2.24 -18.15
C ASN A 317 -5.07 -3.39 -19.07
N LYS A 318 -3.84 -3.84 -18.90
CA LYS A 318 -3.17 -4.90 -19.68
C LYS A 318 -2.94 -4.58 -21.17
N SER A 319 -3.13 -3.35 -21.61
CA SER A 319 -2.89 -2.98 -23.01
C SER A 319 -1.41 -2.66 -23.25
N ILE A 320 -0.70 -3.60 -23.87
CA ILE A 320 0.69 -3.45 -24.30
C ILE A 320 0.81 -2.30 -25.30
N LEU A 321 -0.12 -2.24 -26.26
CA LEU A 321 -0.12 -1.21 -27.31
C LEU A 321 -0.27 0.21 -26.75
N ASP A 322 -1.19 0.39 -25.77
CA ASP A 322 -1.40 1.70 -25.19
C ASP A 322 -0.21 2.11 -24.31
N LEU A 323 0.36 1.15 -23.59
CA LEU A 323 1.56 1.37 -22.78
C LEU A 323 2.75 1.78 -23.66
N LYS A 324 2.99 1.07 -24.78
CA LYS A 324 3.97 1.45 -25.80
C LYS A 324 3.75 2.88 -26.31
N LYS A 325 2.51 3.22 -26.73
CA LYS A 325 2.17 4.54 -27.24
C LYS A 325 2.39 5.64 -26.20
N ALA A 326 2.03 5.39 -24.95
CA ALA A 326 2.21 6.34 -23.84
C ALA A 326 3.68 6.63 -23.58
N ILE A 327 4.52 5.57 -23.51
CA ILE A 327 5.98 5.71 -23.33
C ILE A 327 6.56 6.52 -24.50
N PHE A 328 6.26 6.13 -25.75
CA PHE A 328 6.78 6.82 -26.92
C PHE A 328 6.35 8.30 -26.95
N LYS A 329 5.05 8.61 -26.76
CA LYS A 329 4.54 9.97 -26.71
C LYS A 329 5.31 10.81 -25.70
N LEU A 330 5.49 10.30 -24.48
CA LEU A 330 6.17 11.04 -23.42
C LEU A 330 7.65 11.28 -23.76
N CYS A 331 8.31 10.35 -24.43
CA CYS A 331 9.73 10.46 -24.81
C CYS A 331 10.01 11.40 -25.97
N VAL A 332 8.99 11.74 -26.81
CA VAL A 332 9.18 12.60 -27.98
C VAL A 332 8.57 14.00 -27.81
N ASP A 333 7.58 14.14 -26.95
CA ASP A 333 6.88 15.40 -26.70
C ASP A 333 7.35 16.03 -25.39
N THR A 334 8.37 16.87 -25.46
CA THR A 334 9.02 17.50 -24.31
C THR A 334 8.12 18.51 -23.61
N ASP A 335 7.23 19.21 -24.34
CA ASP A 335 6.32 20.16 -23.73
C ASP A 335 5.21 19.44 -22.97
N TYR A 336 4.71 18.35 -23.52
CA TYR A 336 3.77 17.48 -22.83
C TYR A 336 4.40 16.84 -21.58
N HIS A 337 5.65 16.36 -21.67
CA HIS A 337 6.40 15.88 -20.52
C HIS A 337 6.50 16.93 -19.42
N ARG A 338 6.92 18.17 -19.76
CA ARG A 338 7.05 19.28 -18.79
C ARG A 338 5.72 19.59 -18.11
N LYS A 339 4.63 19.68 -18.88
CA LYS A 339 3.29 19.84 -18.34
C LYS A 339 2.93 18.79 -17.29
N LEU A 340 3.24 17.52 -17.56
CA LEU A 340 2.95 16.42 -16.63
C LEU A 340 3.86 16.44 -15.41
N CYS A 341 5.12 16.89 -15.52
CA CYS A 341 6.02 17.11 -14.38
C CYS A 341 5.46 18.13 -13.41
N ASP A 342 5.00 19.29 -13.94
CA ASP A 342 4.38 20.33 -13.11
C ASP A 342 3.13 19.82 -12.40
N GLY A 343 2.30 19.04 -13.10
CA GLY A 343 1.12 18.40 -12.53
C GLY A 343 1.45 17.33 -11.48
N ALA A 344 2.57 16.61 -11.63
CA ALA A 344 3.06 15.64 -10.65
C ALA A 344 3.49 16.35 -9.35
N LEU A 345 4.29 17.41 -9.46
CA LEU A 345 4.68 18.25 -8.31
C LEU A 345 3.48 18.87 -7.61
N ASP A 346 2.51 19.40 -8.38
CA ASP A 346 1.28 19.95 -7.83
C ASP A 346 0.48 18.89 -7.07
N THR A 347 0.39 17.68 -7.61
CA THR A 347 -0.28 16.56 -6.94
C THR A 347 0.41 16.21 -5.62
N TYR A 348 1.74 16.12 -5.59
CA TYR A 348 2.48 15.89 -4.37
C TYR A 348 2.30 17.00 -3.34
N ARG A 349 2.37 18.28 -3.75
CA ARG A 349 2.16 19.43 -2.85
C ARG A 349 0.79 19.39 -2.19
N ASN A 350 -0.25 18.97 -2.92
CA ASN A 350 -1.63 18.89 -2.44
C ASN A 350 -1.97 17.53 -1.80
N ALA A 351 -1.07 16.54 -1.83
CA ALA A 351 -1.29 15.28 -1.11
C ALA A 351 -1.32 15.52 0.40
N ARG A 352 -2.00 14.66 1.14
CA ARG A 352 -2.13 14.77 2.60
C ARG A 352 -0.78 14.66 3.30
N SER A 353 -0.56 15.50 4.30
CA SER A 353 0.63 15.46 5.16
C SER A 353 0.45 14.51 6.34
N LEU A 354 1.55 14.07 6.97
CA LEU A 354 1.48 13.28 8.19
C LEU A 354 0.75 14.02 9.32
N SER A 355 0.89 15.36 9.39
CA SER A 355 0.18 16.17 10.39
C SER A 355 -1.34 16.11 10.21
N ASP A 356 -1.84 16.02 8.97
CA ASP A 356 -3.28 15.84 8.71
C ASP A 356 -3.76 14.47 9.19
N LEU A 357 -2.94 13.44 9.02
CA LEU A 357 -3.24 12.09 9.51
C LEU A 357 -3.19 12.02 11.03
N ASP A 358 -2.25 12.71 11.69
CA ASP A 358 -2.16 12.78 13.15
C ASP A 358 -3.47 13.32 13.73
N ILE A 359 -3.99 14.43 13.19
CA ILE A 359 -5.26 15.04 13.61
C ILE A 359 -6.41 14.03 13.44
N ASP A 360 -6.48 13.33 12.33
CA ASP A 360 -7.54 12.34 12.09
C ASP A 360 -7.45 11.16 13.06
N ILE A 361 -6.23 10.68 13.35
CA ILE A 361 -6.02 9.59 14.32
C ILE A 361 -6.38 10.04 15.74
N GLU A 362 -6.00 11.24 16.15
CA GLU A 362 -6.38 11.79 17.44
C GLU A 362 -7.90 11.91 17.58
N ASN A 363 -8.59 12.43 16.57
CA ASN A 363 -10.05 12.50 16.53
C ASN A 363 -10.69 11.10 16.60
N PHE A 364 -10.12 10.13 15.89
CA PHE A 364 -10.56 8.74 15.95
C PHE A 364 -10.38 8.16 17.36
N VAL A 365 -9.24 8.39 18.01
CA VAL A 365 -8.97 7.92 19.38
C VAL A 365 -10.00 8.49 20.35
N ILE A 366 -10.24 9.79 20.32
CA ILE A 366 -11.19 10.46 21.21
C ILE A 366 -12.61 9.93 20.99
N LYS A 367 -13.06 9.88 19.73
CA LYS A 367 -14.44 9.56 19.38
C LYS A 367 -14.76 8.07 19.52
N GLU A 368 -13.85 7.19 19.16
CA GLU A 368 -14.12 5.76 18.98
C GLU A 368 -13.56 4.89 20.10
N LEU A 369 -12.43 5.27 20.67
CA LEU A 369 -11.71 4.43 21.62
C LEU A 369 -11.85 4.90 23.07
N ILE A 370 -11.97 6.21 23.30
CA ILE A 370 -12.04 6.76 24.66
C ILE A 370 -13.50 6.96 25.10
N ASN A 371 -14.32 7.56 24.26
CA ASN A 371 -15.76 7.73 24.51
C ASN A 371 -16.52 6.45 24.16
#